data_6b6c60519975ee42e2ac6ab0770c2b12
#
_entry.id   6b6c60519975ee42e2ac6ab0770c2b12
#
_cell.length_a   1.000
_cell.length_b   1.000
_cell.length_c   1.000
_cell.angle_alpha   90.00
_cell.angle_beta   90.00
_cell.angle_gamma   90.00
#
_symmetry.space_group_name_H-M   'P 1'
#
loop_
_entity.id
_entity.type
_entity.pdbx_description
1 polymer ?
#
loop_
_entity_poly.entity_id
_entity_poly.type
_entity_poly.pdbx_seq_one_letter_code
_entity_poly.pdbx_strand_id
1 'polypeptide(L)'
;MNDFIMTRRPRRLPILKGIICERMKCRGSLIWPAFFLIPLIPVCMGVGNYLSNLGLLTSQWYSLWTQVTLFYACFFYAPLIGAYCAFLWRYENFNNCRNALFSLPVKVSCIYMSKFALVCIITALTQLWFMGLFVLAGKISGLPEMPPADILFWSLRGLLGAFVTAAAQFLLASRIRNFATPVALGVLGGVTGLMAANTRAGIFWPWSQMLLGMNSNRSEDVLGEESGLFFIICALYLVLLCWTGICVCRGTRRKARKADA
;
A
#
# COMPACT_ATOMS: atom_id res chain seq x y z
N MET A 1 27.80 -39.79 20.93
CA MET A 1 26.93 -38.74 21.47
C MET A 1 26.76 -37.68 20.38
N ASN A 2 26.18 -38.10 19.22
CA ASN A 2 26.04 -37.25 18.02
C ASN A 2 24.84 -37.73 17.22
N ASP A 3 23.60 -37.48 17.69
CA ASP A 3 22.41 -37.71 16.85
C ASP A 3 21.18 -36.97 17.39
N PHE A 4 21.30 -35.64 17.54
CA PHE A 4 20.14 -34.83 17.89
C PHE A 4 20.03 -33.53 17.04
N ILE A 5 20.49 -33.57 15.80
CA ILE A 5 20.06 -32.54 14.83
C ILE A 5 18.80 -33.09 14.15
N MET A 6 17.69 -33.06 14.87
CA MET A 6 16.37 -33.21 14.24
C MET A 6 16.21 -32.12 13.22
N THR A 7 16.36 -32.41 11.94
CA THR A 7 15.90 -31.61 10.81
C THR A 7 14.38 -31.58 10.84
N ARG A 8 13.81 -30.81 11.77
CA ARG A 8 12.36 -30.58 11.80
C ARG A 8 11.96 -29.93 10.46
N ARG A 9 11.22 -30.69 9.64
CA ARG A 9 10.62 -30.19 8.42
C ARG A 9 9.84 -28.90 8.78
N PRO A 10 10.00 -27.80 8.02
CA PRO A 10 9.33 -26.53 8.34
C PRO A 10 7.82 -26.74 8.36
N ARG A 11 7.19 -26.53 9.51
CA ARG A 11 5.72 -26.61 9.66
C ARG A 11 5.08 -25.56 8.75
N ARG A 12 4.03 -25.95 8.03
CA ARG A 12 3.17 -25.02 7.31
C ARG A 12 2.36 -24.27 8.35
N LEU A 13 2.77 -23.04 8.71
CA LEU A 13 1.89 -22.14 9.42
C LEU A 13 0.84 -21.68 8.40
N PRO A 14 -0.47 -21.85 8.63
CA PRO A 14 -1.47 -21.24 7.78
C PRO A 14 -1.27 -19.72 7.80
N ILE A 15 -1.30 -19.08 6.64
CA ILE A 15 -1.08 -17.63 6.46
C ILE A 15 -1.94 -16.84 7.45
N LEU A 16 -3.17 -17.29 7.69
CA LEU A 16 -4.09 -16.66 8.64
C LEU A 16 -3.51 -16.56 10.06
N LYS A 17 -2.88 -17.62 10.59
CA LYS A 17 -2.21 -17.56 11.90
C LYS A 17 -1.05 -16.57 11.91
N GLY A 18 -0.32 -16.47 10.80
CA GLY A 18 0.72 -15.47 10.62
C GLY A 18 0.17 -14.04 10.65
N ILE A 19 -0.93 -13.77 9.95
CA ILE A 19 -1.61 -12.46 9.95
C ILE A 19 -2.05 -12.09 11.37
N ILE A 20 -2.63 -13.04 12.12
CA ILE A 20 -3.04 -12.80 13.51
C ILE A 20 -1.83 -12.41 14.38
N CYS A 21 -0.70 -13.13 14.25
CA CYS A 21 0.53 -12.79 14.97
C CYS A 21 1.04 -11.39 14.64
N GLU A 22 1.05 -11.02 13.36
CA GLU A 22 1.49 -9.69 12.92
C GLU A 22 0.52 -8.58 13.39
N ARG A 23 -0.79 -8.84 13.35
CA ARG A 23 -1.80 -7.91 13.88
C ARG A 23 -1.62 -7.65 15.38
N MET A 24 -1.25 -8.67 16.16
CA MET A 24 -0.98 -8.50 17.60
C MET A 24 0.18 -7.50 17.84
N LYS A 25 1.21 -7.48 16.98
CA LYS A 25 2.31 -6.52 17.05
C LYS A 25 1.86 -5.08 16.77
N CYS A 26 0.80 -4.91 15.99
CA CYS A 26 0.25 -3.60 15.65
C CYS A 26 -0.68 -3.04 16.75
N ARG A 27 -1.06 -3.84 17.76
CA ARG A 27 -1.97 -3.41 18.82
C ARG A 27 -1.31 -2.30 19.67
N GLY A 28 -2.02 -1.18 19.86
CA GLY A 28 -1.52 -0.05 20.63
C GLY A 28 -0.37 0.74 19.99
N SER A 29 -0.14 0.57 18.68
CA SER A 29 0.95 1.24 17.96
C SER A 29 0.51 2.56 17.30
N LEU A 30 1.49 3.39 16.94
CA LEU A 30 1.29 4.65 16.20
C LEU A 30 0.72 4.47 14.77
N ILE A 31 0.59 3.24 14.30
CA ILE A 31 -0.06 2.95 13.01
C ILE A 31 -1.53 3.41 13.01
N TRP A 32 -2.23 3.27 14.12
CA TRP A 32 -3.65 3.60 14.21
C TRP A 32 -3.94 5.10 14.18
N PRO A 33 -3.24 5.96 14.98
CA PRO A 33 -3.35 7.40 14.77
C PRO A 33 -3.03 7.83 13.34
N ALA A 34 -1.97 7.31 12.73
CA ALA A 34 -1.63 7.61 11.34
C ALA A 34 -2.74 7.19 10.37
N PHE A 35 -3.31 5.99 10.56
CA PHE A 35 -4.44 5.47 9.78
C PHE A 35 -5.65 6.41 9.82
N PHE A 36 -6.02 6.94 10.97
CA PHE A 36 -7.20 7.80 11.10
C PHE A 36 -6.95 9.26 10.69
N LEU A 37 -5.79 9.82 11.05
CA LEU A 37 -5.53 11.25 10.90
C LEU A 37 -4.99 11.62 9.53
N ILE A 38 -4.11 10.80 8.94
CA ILE A 38 -3.45 11.16 7.68
C ILE A 38 -4.46 11.30 6.52
N PRO A 39 -5.46 10.43 6.32
CA PRO A 39 -6.44 10.60 5.25
C PRO A 39 -7.35 11.83 5.39
N LEU A 40 -7.50 12.39 6.60
CA LEU A 40 -8.26 13.62 6.81
C LEU A 40 -7.60 14.83 6.12
N ILE A 41 -6.27 14.89 6.13
CA ILE A 41 -5.53 16.04 5.59
C ILE A 41 -5.84 16.26 4.10
N PRO A 42 -5.66 15.28 3.18
CA PRO A 42 -5.96 15.46 1.77
C PRO A 42 -7.45 15.70 1.50
N VAL A 43 -8.36 15.17 2.32
CA VAL A 43 -9.79 15.46 2.21
C VAL A 43 -10.05 16.93 2.52
N CYS A 44 -9.54 17.46 3.63
CA CYS A 44 -9.66 18.86 3.98
C CYS A 44 -9.03 19.78 2.92
N MET A 45 -7.83 19.44 2.42
CA MET A 45 -7.17 20.22 1.36
C MET A 45 -7.97 20.21 0.05
N GLY A 46 -8.46 19.03 -0.35
CA GLY A 46 -9.24 18.87 -1.58
C GLY A 46 -10.59 19.59 -1.52
N VAL A 47 -11.28 19.51 -0.38
CA VAL A 47 -12.53 20.28 -0.15
C VAL A 47 -12.27 21.77 -0.18
N GLY A 48 -11.22 22.25 0.51
CA GLY A 48 -10.84 23.66 0.48
C GLY A 48 -10.58 24.16 -0.95
N ASN A 49 -9.84 23.39 -1.74
CA ASN A 49 -9.58 23.71 -3.13
C ASN A 49 -10.85 23.67 -3.99
N TYR A 50 -11.72 22.68 -3.79
CA TYR A 50 -13.01 22.57 -4.48
C TYR A 50 -13.91 23.80 -4.20
N LEU A 51 -14.09 24.16 -2.92
CA LEU A 51 -14.94 25.29 -2.52
C LEU A 51 -14.39 26.64 -3.01
N SER A 52 -13.06 26.78 -3.07
CA SER A 52 -12.42 28.00 -3.58
C SER A 52 -12.54 28.15 -5.11
N ASN A 53 -12.88 27.10 -5.84
CA ASN A 53 -12.89 27.08 -7.31
C ASN A 53 -14.24 26.60 -7.89
N LEU A 54 -15.36 26.82 -7.18
CA LEU A 54 -16.70 26.39 -7.62
C LEU A 54 -17.09 26.91 -9.00
N GLY A 55 -16.59 28.10 -9.41
CA GLY A 55 -16.84 28.66 -10.72
C GLY A 55 -16.20 27.88 -11.89
N LEU A 56 -15.16 27.11 -11.62
CA LEU A 56 -14.44 26.26 -12.60
C LEU A 56 -14.80 24.79 -12.47
N LEU A 57 -15.11 24.34 -11.26
CA LEU A 57 -15.33 22.95 -10.89
C LEU A 57 -16.84 22.63 -10.88
N THR A 58 -17.46 22.55 -12.06
CA THR A 58 -18.92 22.43 -12.22
C THR A 58 -19.46 21.01 -12.15
N SER A 59 -18.61 19.98 -12.23
CA SER A 59 -19.01 18.57 -12.31
C SER A 59 -19.27 17.93 -10.94
N GLN A 60 -19.69 18.72 -9.93
CA GLN A 60 -20.12 18.24 -8.61
C GLN A 60 -19.19 17.19 -7.99
N TRP A 61 -19.67 15.94 -7.79
CA TRP A 61 -18.92 14.82 -7.20
C TRP A 61 -17.63 14.51 -7.94
N TYR A 62 -17.61 14.57 -9.28
CA TYR A 62 -16.39 14.33 -10.06
C TYR A 62 -15.35 15.41 -9.82
N SER A 63 -15.79 16.68 -9.75
CA SER A 63 -14.89 17.79 -9.44
C SER A 63 -14.29 17.66 -8.04
N LEU A 64 -15.11 17.32 -7.02
CA LEU A 64 -14.60 17.07 -5.67
C LEU A 64 -13.64 15.88 -5.66
N TRP A 65 -13.95 14.80 -6.38
CA TRP A 65 -13.11 13.60 -6.48
C TRP A 65 -11.72 13.93 -7.03
N THR A 66 -11.65 14.72 -8.12
CA THR A 66 -10.37 15.10 -8.73
C THR A 66 -9.47 15.84 -7.74
N GLN A 67 -10.02 16.78 -6.97
CA GLN A 67 -9.26 17.59 -6.02
C GLN A 67 -8.79 16.78 -4.82
N VAL A 68 -9.67 15.96 -4.25
CA VAL A 68 -9.35 15.16 -3.06
C VAL A 68 -8.37 14.04 -3.39
N THR A 69 -8.56 13.34 -4.51
CA THR A 69 -7.70 12.20 -4.88
C THR A 69 -6.32 12.63 -5.35
N LEU A 70 -6.18 13.82 -5.94
CA LEU A 70 -4.88 14.36 -6.30
C LEU A 70 -3.97 14.44 -5.07
N PHE A 71 -4.44 15.07 -4.00
CA PHE A 71 -3.66 15.16 -2.77
C PHE A 71 -3.49 13.79 -2.12
N TYR A 72 -4.57 13.02 -2.00
CA TYR A 72 -4.56 11.73 -1.33
C TYR A 72 -3.58 10.75 -1.98
N ALA A 73 -3.73 10.47 -3.25
CA ALA A 73 -2.95 9.45 -3.93
C ALA A 73 -1.47 9.85 -4.10
N CYS A 74 -1.20 11.13 -4.43
CA CYS A 74 0.15 11.59 -4.71
C CYS A 74 0.98 11.79 -3.44
N PHE A 75 0.44 12.55 -2.46
CA PHE A 75 1.24 13.07 -1.36
C PHE A 75 1.07 12.31 -0.04
N PHE A 76 -0.06 11.64 0.19
CA PHE A 76 -0.37 11.05 1.49
C PHE A 76 -0.47 9.54 1.47
N TYR A 77 -1.12 8.93 0.49
CA TYR A 77 -1.38 7.50 0.51
C TYR A 77 -0.14 6.66 0.24
N ALA A 78 0.68 7.02 -0.75
CA ALA A 78 1.91 6.30 -1.04
C ALA A 78 2.92 6.34 0.13
N PRO A 79 3.20 7.49 0.78
CA PRO A 79 4.02 7.54 2.00
C PRO A 79 3.41 6.76 3.17
N LEU A 80 2.10 6.80 3.34
CA LEU A 80 1.40 6.08 4.40
C LEU A 80 1.54 4.55 4.22
N ILE A 81 1.40 4.05 2.98
CA ILE A 81 1.70 2.66 2.64
C ILE A 81 3.17 2.34 2.96
N GLY A 82 4.10 3.24 2.63
CA GLY A 82 5.52 3.12 2.99
C GLY A 82 5.74 3.00 4.49
N ALA A 83 5.01 3.79 5.28
CA ALA A 83 5.03 3.72 6.74
C ALA A 83 4.49 2.39 7.27
N TYR A 84 3.40 1.85 6.71
CA TYR A 84 2.88 0.53 7.07
C TYR A 84 3.90 -0.58 6.80
N CYS A 85 4.52 -0.53 5.63
CA CYS A 85 5.56 -1.49 5.25
C CYS A 85 6.78 -1.41 6.18
N ALA A 86 7.27 -0.20 6.45
CA ALA A 86 8.41 0.04 7.34
C ALA A 86 8.10 -0.42 8.77
N PHE A 87 6.90 -0.15 9.25
CA PHE A 87 6.48 -0.53 10.60
C PHE A 87 6.50 -2.04 10.82
N LEU A 88 5.97 -2.83 9.86
CA LEU A 88 5.94 -4.29 9.98
C LEU A 88 7.32 -4.95 9.89
N TRP A 89 8.31 -4.26 9.29
CA TRP A 89 9.69 -4.74 9.30
C TRP A 89 10.51 -4.16 10.46
N ARG A 90 10.05 -3.11 11.14
CA ARG A 90 10.79 -2.43 12.21
C ARG A 90 11.18 -3.37 13.33
N TYR A 91 10.27 -4.19 13.81
CA TYR A 91 10.54 -5.09 14.93
C TYR A 91 11.60 -6.13 14.61
N GLU A 92 11.64 -6.61 13.38
CA GLU A 92 12.65 -7.58 12.93
C GLU A 92 14.01 -6.94 12.65
N ASN A 93 14.04 -5.64 12.39
CA ASN A 93 15.27 -4.92 12.12
C ASN A 93 16.04 -4.52 13.40
N PHE A 94 15.40 -4.58 14.58
CA PHE A 94 16.03 -4.31 15.87
C PHE A 94 16.70 -5.57 16.44
N ASN A 95 17.85 -5.40 17.11
CA ASN A 95 18.54 -6.38 17.95
C ASN A 95 18.70 -7.78 17.31
N ASN A 96 19.00 -7.85 16.01
CA ASN A 96 19.12 -9.10 15.26
C ASN A 96 17.88 -10.02 15.29
N CYS A 97 16.69 -9.50 15.67
CA CYS A 97 15.45 -10.27 15.69
C CYS A 97 15.11 -10.89 14.33
N ARG A 98 15.69 -10.35 13.25
CA ARG A 98 15.57 -10.90 11.90
C ARG A 98 16.21 -12.29 11.79
N ASN A 99 17.36 -12.50 12.43
CA ASN A 99 18.03 -13.81 12.45
C ASN A 99 17.17 -14.80 13.24
N ALA A 100 16.64 -14.38 14.41
CA ALA A 100 15.73 -15.20 15.21
C ALA A 100 14.45 -15.56 14.45
N LEU A 101 13.86 -14.62 13.69
CA LEU A 101 12.68 -14.89 12.86
C LEU A 101 12.98 -15.94 11.77
N PHE A 102 14.14 -15.85 11.13
CA PHE A 102 14.52 -16.76 10.05
C PHE A 102 15.08 -18.11 10.54
N SER A 103 15.45 -18.25 11.80
CA SER A 103 15.79 -19.55 12.41
C SER A 103 14.56 -20.38 12.78
N LEU A 104 13.36 -19.76 12.88
CA LEU A 104 12.13 -20.47 13.16
C LEU A 104 11.84 -21.58 12.12
N PRO A 105 11.24 -22.72 12.54
CA PRO A 105 10.88 -23.82 11.63
C PRO A 105 9.61 -23.50 10.81
N VAL A 106 9.55 -22.29 10.23
CA VAL A 106 8.44 -21.79 9.40
C VAL A 106 8.96 -21.50 8.00
N LYS A 107 8.12 -21.68 6.97
CA LYS A 107 8.49 -21.33 5.59
C LYS A 107 8.63 -19.81 5.46
N VAL A 108 9.72 -19.35 4.85
CA VAL A 108 9.97 -17.92 4.59
C VAL A 108 8.83 -17.28 3.80
N SER A 109 8.26 -18.00 2.83
CA SER A 109 7.11 -17.53 2.06
C SER A 109 5.88 -17.25 2.93
N CYS A 110 5.63 -18.09 3.96
CA CYS A 110 4.52 -17.85 4.89
C CYS A 110 4.75 -16.58 5.72
N ILE A 111 5.99 -16.36 6.19
CA ILE A 111 6.36 -15.15 6.96
C ILE A 111 6.16 -13.91 6.09
N TYR A 112 6.72 -13.90 4.88
CA TYR A 112 6.61 -12.75 3.96
C TYR A 112 5.17 -12.46 3.59
N MET A 113 4.43 -13.49 3.14
CA MET A 113 3.05 -13.32 2.68
C MET A 113 2.08 -12.94 3.80
N SER A 114 2.29 -13.42 5.05
CA SER A 114 1.46 -13.00 6.19
C SER A 114 1.62 -11.52 6.51
N LYS A 115 2.86 -11.01 6.47
CA LYS A 115 3.14 -9.58 6.66
C LYS A 115 2.57 -8.75 5.52
N PHE A 116 2.81 -9.17 4.28
CA PHE A 116 2.30 -8.47 3.10
C PHE A 116 0.76 -8.44 3.09
N ALA A 117 0.10 -9.55 3.40
CA ALA A 117 -1.36 -9.60 3.50
C ALA A 117 -1.90 -8.63 4.56
N LEU A 118 -1.21 -8.46 5.70
CA LEU A 118 -1.61 -7.47 6.70
C LEU A 118 -1.43 -6.04 6.17
N VAL A 119 -0.37 -5.74 5.43
CA VAL A 119 -0.22 -4.44 4.75
C VAL A 119 -1.41 -4.20 3.81
N CYS A 120 -1.75 -5.17 2.97
CA CYS A 120 -2.90 -5.06 2.05
C CYS A 120 -4.22 -4.83 2.79
N ILE A 121 -4.45 -5.52 3.93
CA ILE A 121 -5.66 -5.32 4.75
C ILE A 121 -5.70 -3.88 5.30
N ILE A 122 -4.60 -3.38 5.88
CA ILE A 122 -4.55 -2.02 6.43
C ILE A 122 -4.73 -0.99 5.30
N THR A 123 -4.09 -1.20 4.15
CA THR A 123 -4.25 -0.36 2.95
C THR A 123 -5.70 -0.33 2.48
N ALA A 124 -6.38 -1.48 2.39
CA ALA A 124 -7.79 -1.55 2.02
C ALA A 124 -8.70 -0.85 3.02
N LEU A 125 -8.45 -1.02 4.32
CA LEU A 125 -9.20 -0.32 5.38
C LEU A 125 -8.97 1.20 5.31
N THR A 126 -7.74 1.65 4.99
CA THR A 126 -7.44 3.07 4.78
C THR A 126 -8.22 3.63 3.60
N GLN A 127 -8.29 2.89 2.49
CA GLN A 127 -9.09 3.28 1.32
C GLN A 127 -10.58 3.36 1.64
N LEU A 128 -11.09 2.40 2.40
CA LEU A 128 -12.49 2.40 2.84
C LEU A 128 -12.79 3.60 3.76
N TRP A 129 -11.89 3.88 4.69
CA TRP A 129 -11.98 5.06 5.58
C TRP A 129 -11.95 6.36 4.77
N PHE A 130 -11.02 6.47 3.82
CA PHE A 130 -10.94 7.61 2.91
C PHE A 130 -12.24 7.81 2.11
N MET A 131 -12.85 6.73 1.59
CA MET A 131 -14.15 6.81 0.89
C MET A 131 -15.26 7.32 1.81
N GLY A 132 -15.30 6.88 3.06
CA GLY A 132 -16.25 7.40 4.05
C GLY A 132 -16.07 8.89 4.30
N LEU A 133 -14.83 9.34 4.44
CA LEU A 133 -14.50 10.76 4.60
C LEU A 133 -14.86 11.59 3.35
N PHE A 134 -14.61 11.06 2.15
CA PHE A 134 -14.96 11.70 0.89
C PHE A 134 -16.48 11.91 0.76
N VAL A 135 -17.29 10.89 1.05
CA VAL A 135 -18.76 10.99 1.02
C VAL A 135 -19.23 12.01 2.05
N LEU A 136 -18.71 11.95 3.27
CA LEU A 136 -19.04 12.90 4.32
C LEU A 136 -18.70 14.35 3.91
N ALA A 137 -17.51 14.54 3.38
CA ALA A 137 -17.03 15.83 2.92
C ALA A 137 -17.90 16.42 1.78
N GLY A 138 -18.30 15.59 0.82
CA GLY A 138 -19.22 16.02 -0.24
C GLY A 138 -20.60 16.44 0.29
N LYS A 139 -21.13 15.70 1.27
CA LYS A 139 -22.41 16.08 1.93
C LYS A 139 -22.29 17.40 2.69
N ILE A 140 -21.21 17.61 3.43
CA ILE A 140 -20.94 18.88 4.13
C ILE A 140 -20.77 20.04 3.13
N SER A 141 -20.20 19.78 1.95
CA SER A 141 -20.05 20.76 0.87
C SER A 141 -21.36 21.05 0.09
N GLY A 142 -22.48 20.45 0.50
CA GLY A 142 -23.79 20.69 -0.10
C GLY A 142 -24.05 19.91 -1.39
N LEU A 143 -23.26 18.89 -1.72
CA LEU A 143 -23.49 18.08 -2.90
C LEU A 143 -24.79 17.24 -2.76
N PRO A 144 -25.66 17.26 -3.78
CA PRO A 144 -26.88 16.46 -3.78
C PRO A 144 -26.56 14.97 -3.93
N GLU A 145 -27.52 14.14 -3.61
CA GLU A 145 -27.49 12.69 -3.83
C GLU A 145 -26.24 11.97 -3.29
N MET A 146 -26.02 10.72 -3.70
CA MET A 146 -24.82 9.94 -3.39
C MET A 146 -23.81 10.05 -4.53
N PRO A 147 -22.51 9.77 -4.29
CA PRO A 147 -21.51 9.74 -5.35
C PRO A 147 -21.92 8.79 -6.48
N PRO A 148 -21.66 9.13 -7.75
CA PRO A 148 -21.86 8.23 -8.89
C PRO A 148 -21.11 6.89 -8.72
N ALA A 149 -21.66 5.81 -9.30
CA ALA A 149 -21.08 4.46 -9.22
C ALA A 149 -19.67 4.39 -9.82
N ASP A 150 -19.36 5.21 -10.81
CA ASP A 150 -18.04 5.30 -11.42
C ASP A 150 -16.96 5.65 -10.40
N ILE A 151 -17.23 6.54 -9.47
CA ILE A 151 -16.29 6.92 -8.40
C ILE A 151 -15.98 5.71 -7.50
N LEU A 152 -16.97 4.88 -7.20
CA LEU A 152 -16.76 3.64 -6.45
C LEU A 152 -15.88 2.65 -7.25
N PHE A 153 -16.17 2.50 -8.54
CA PHE A 153 -15.36 1.67 -9.43
C PHE A 153 -13.91 2.17 -9.52
N TRP A 154 -13.70 3.48 -9.69
CA TRP A 154 -12.35 4.09 -9.68
C TRP A 154 -11.64 3.88 -8.35
N SER A 155 -12.36 3.99 -7.24
CA SER A 155 -11.79 3.70 -5.92
C SER A 155 -11.33 2.25 -5.78
N LEU A 156 -12.11 1.27 -6.24
CA LEU A 156 -11.76 -0.15 -6.22
C LEU A 156 -10.58 -0.46 -7.15
N ARG A 157 -10.58 0.10 -8.35
CA ARG A 157 -9.47 0.01 -9.29
C ARG A 157 -8.20 0.64 -8.74
N GLY A 158 -8.31 1.78 -8.07
CA GLY A 158 -7.22 2.45 -7.37
C GLY A 158 -6.68 1.64 -6.19
N LEU A 159 -7.53 0.91 -5.47
CA LEU A 159 -7.11 -0.02 -4.43
C LEU A 159 -6.21 -1.14 -4.97
N LEU A 160 -6.53 -1.69 -6.14
CA LEU A 160 -5.67 -2.67 -6.80
C LEU A 160 -4.28 -2.06 -7.12
N GLY A 161 -4.25 -0.84 -7.67
CA GLY A 161 -3.00 -0.09 -7.88
C GLY A 161 -2.24 0.20 -6.57
N ALA A 162 -2.97 0.49 -5.48
CA ALA A 162 -2.37 0.65 -4.16
C ALA A 162 -1.72 -0.63 -3.64
N PHE A 163 -2.25 -1.82 -3.96
CA PHE A 163 -1.60 -3.09 -3.64
C PHE A 163 -0.29 -3.29 -4.42
N VAL A 164 -0.21 -2.82 -5.67
CA VAL A 164 1.05 -2.82 -6.44
C VAL A 164 2.08 -1.90 -5.78
N THR A 165 1.67 -0.68 -5.43
CA THR A 165 2.51 0.26 -4.67
C THR A 165 2.96 -0.35 -3.33
N ALA A 166 2.05 -1.02 -2.62
CA ALA A 166 2.35 -1.71 -1.37
C ALA A 166 3.36 -2.85 -1.58
N ALA A 167 3.26 -3.63 -2.65
CA ALA A 167 4.21 -4.69 -2.95
C ALA A 167 5.62 -4.15 -3.23
N ALA A 168 5.74 -3.05 -3.99
CA ALA A 168 7.00 -2.37 -4.24
C ALA A 168 7.60 -1.80 -2.95
N GLN A 169 6.82 -1.06 -2.17
CA GLN A 169 7.23 -0.50 -0.88
C GLN A 169 7.60 -1.58 0.13
N PHE A 170 6.87 -2.68 0.17
CA PHE A 170 7.13 -3.79 1.09
C PHE A 170 8.43 -4.51 0.76
N LEU A 171 8.72 -4.69 -0.53
CA LEU A 171 10.00 -5.22 -1.00
C LEU A 171 11.16 -4.30 -0.58
N LEU A 172 11.05 -2.99 -0.78
CA LEU A 172 12.06 -2.00 -0.38
C LEU A 172 12.24 -1.99 1.15
N ALA A 173 11.15 -1.91 1.93
CA ALA A 173 11.18 -1.94 3.38
C ALA A 173 11.80 -3.23 3.94
N SER A 174 11.67 -4.35 3.22
CA SER A 174 12.32 -5.61 3.58
C SER A 174 13.86 -5.54 3.52
N ARG A 175 14.44 -4.58 2.83
CA ARG A 175 15.90 -4.39 2.65
C ARG A 175 16.45 -3.25 3.48
N ILE A 176 15.63 -2.24 3.73
CA ILE A 176 16.03 -0.99 4.40
C ILE A 176 15.74 -1.13 5.89
N ARG A 177 16.74 -0.89 6.73
CA ARG A 177 16.57 -0.99 8.20
C ARG A 177 15.98 0.27 8.82
N ASN A 178 16.19 1.42 8.19
CA ASN A 178 15.67 2.70 8.67
C ASN A 178 14.17 2.81 8.36
N PHE A 179 13.39 3.33 9.32
CA PHE A 179 11.96 3.58 9.16
C PHE A 179 11.64 4.73 8.19
N ALA A 180 12.43 5.80 8.25
CA ALA A 180 12.16 7.02 7.47
C ALA A 180 12.36 6.82 5.96
N THR A 181 13.32 5.98 5.56
CA THR A 181 13.67 5.81 4.14
C THR A 181 12.52 5.23 3.30
N PRO A 182 11.80 4.16 3.69
CA PRO A 182 10.63 3.71 2.94
C PRO A 182 9.52 4.75 2.84
N VAL A 183 9.33 5.57 3.88
CA VAL A 183 8.36 6.68 3.86
C VAL A 183 8.78 7.74 2.84
N ALA A 184 10.04 8.16 2.85
CA ALA A 184 10.59 9.12 1.89
C ALA A 184 10.51 8.59 0.45
N LEU A 185 10.80 7.30 0.23
CA LEU A 185 10.61 6.65 -1.06
C LEU A 185 9.13 6.59 -1.48
N GLY A 186 8.21 6.54 -0.52
CA GLY A 186 6.77 6.68 -0.76
C GLY A 186 6.41 8.08 -1.27
N VAL A 187 6.98 9.14 -0.66
CA VAL A 187 6.80 10.54 -1.13
C VAL A 187 7.34 10.70 -2.54
N LEU A 188 8.59 10.31 -2.77
CA LEU A 188 9.21 10.39 -4.10
C LEU A 188 8.46 9.56 -5.14
N GLY A 189 8.02 8.35 -4.74
CA GLY A 189 7.21 7.48 -5.57
C GLY A 189 5.87 8.11 -5.96
N GLY A 190 5.17 8.74 -5.02
CA GLY A 190 3.92 9.44 -5.29
C GLY A 190 4.08 10.60 -6.28
N VAL A 191 5.11 11.44 -6.08
CA VAL A 191 5.41 12.57 -6.99
C VAL A 191 5.82 12.05 -8.38
N THR A 192 6.74 11.09 -8.47
CA THR A 192 7.13 10.49 -9.77
C THR A 192 5.98 9.70 -10.39
N GLY A 193 5.10 9.11 -9.57
CA GLY A 193 3.88 8.45 -10.00
C GLY A 193 2.90 9.42 -10.68
N LEU A 194 2.73 10.62 -10.13
CA LEU A 194 1.91 11.66 -10.75
C LEU A 194 2.51 12.11 -12.10
N MET A 195 3.82 12.32 -12.17
CA MET A 195 4.49 12.66 -13.43
C MET A 195 4.33 11.56 -14.47
N ALA A 196 4.55 10.30 -14.06
CA ALA A 196 4.41 9.16 -14.94
C ALA A 196 2.96 8.95 -15.41
N ALA A 197 1.97 9.12 -14.53
CA ALA A 197 0.55 8.98 -14.85
C ALA A 197 0.06 9.91 -15.97
N ASN A 198 0.78 11.02 -16.22
CA ASN A 198 0.51 11.94 -17.34
C ASN A 198 1.18 11.52 -18.66
N THR A 199 1.86 10.38 -18.68
CA THR A 199 2.50 9.82 -19.87
C THR A 199 1.91 8.45 -20.24
N ARG A 200 2.02 8.03 -21.49
CA ARG A 200 1.60 6.68 -21.92
C ARG A 200 2.37 5.57 -21.20
N ALA A 201 3.62 5.82 -20.80
CA ALA A 201 4.46 4.89 -20.05
C ALA A 201 4.05 4.76 -18.58
N GLY A 202 3.16 5.63 -18.10
CA GLY A 202 2.73 5.63 -16.70
C GLY A 202 2.10 4.33 -16.24
N ILE A 203 1.45 3.60 -17.13
CA ILE A 203 0.86 2.30 -16.82
C ILE A 203 1.92 1.25 -16.37
N PHE A 204 3.19 1.47 -16.69
CA PHE A 204 4.31 0.60 -16.29
C PHE A 204 5.04 1.07 -15.03
N TRP A 205 4.63 2.19 -14.41
CA TRP A 205 5.29 2.68 -13.19
C TRP A 205 4.51 2.21 -11.95
N PRO A 206 5.12 1.51 -10.98
CA PRO A 206 4.37 0.93 -9.85
C PRO A 206 3.62 1.94 -8.99
N TRP A 207 4.14 3.16 -8.84
CA TRP A 207 3.50 4.20 -8.02
C TRP A 207 2.42 4.99 -8.77
N SER A 208 2.40 4.97 -10.10
CA SER A 208 1.32 5.57 -10.88
C SER A 208 0.07 4.71 -10.94
N GLN A 209 0.18 3.39 -10.70
CA GLN A 209 -0.96 2.46 -10.76
C GLN A 209 -2.12 2.89 -9.86
N MET A 210 -1.80 3.39 -8.69
CA MET A 210 -2.81 3.89 -7.74
C MET A 210 -3.51 5.14 -8.27
N LEU A 211 -2.76 6.11 -8.82
CA LEU A 211 -3.30 7.34 -9.40
C LEU A 211 -4.16 7.05 -10.65
N LEU A 212 -3.65 6.22 -11.54
CA LEU A 212 -4.38 5.79 -12.75
C LEU A 212 -5.65 5.03 -12.38
N GLY A 213 -5.56 4.11 -11.43
CA GLY A 213 -6.70 3.34 -10.95
C GLY A 213 -7.80 4.21 -10.36
N MET A 214 -7.45 5.20 -9.53
CA MET A 214 -8.39 6.16 -8.95
C MET A 214 -8.90 7.20 -9.94
N ASN A 215 -8.40 7.22 -11.17
CA ASN A 215 -8.66 8.30 -12.12
C ASN A 215 -8.38 9.67 -11.52
N SER A 216 -7.26 9.77 -10.77
CA SER A 216 -6.90 10.93 -9.97
C SER A 216 -6.64 12.14 -10.86
N ASN A 217 -7.14 13.34 -10.43
CA ASN A 217 -7.00 14.60 -11.15
C ASN A 217 -7.64 14.61 -12.55
N ARG A 218 -8.64 13.76 -12.82
CA ARG A 218 -9.33 13.69 -14.10
C ARG A 218 -10.84 13.46 -13.88
N SER A 219 -11.66 14.14 -14.65
CA SER A 219 -13.12 14.03 -14.58
C SER A 219 -13.67 12.91 -15.49
N GLU A 220 -12.91 12.54 -16.52
CA GLU A 220 -13.26 11.47 -17.47
C GLU A 220 -12.39 10.24 -17.23
N ASP A 221 -12.90 9.05 -17.49
CA ASP A 221 -12.13 7.81 -17.27
C ASP A 221 -11.01 7.66 -18.32
N VAL A 222 -9.79 7.84 -17.86
CA VAL A 222 -8.58 7.79 -18.70
C VAL A 222 -8.23 6.38 -19.13
N LEU A 223 -8.50 5.40 -18.27
CA LEU A 223 -8.16 4.01 -18.60
C LEU A 223 -9.18 3.39 -19.56
N GLY A 224 -10.45 3.80 -19.53
CA GLY A 224 -11.48 3.37 -20.47
C GLY A 224 -11.26 1.95 -21.01
N GLU A 225 -10.97 1.84 -22.31
CA GLU A 225 -10.67 0.57 -23.00
C GLU A 225 -9.36 -0.09 -22.52
N GLU A 226 -8.39 0.67 -22.00
CA GLU A 226 -7.12 0.14 -21.49
C GLU A 226 -7.22 -0.49 -20.09
N SER A 227 -8.41 -0.51 -19.48
CA SER A 227 -8.64 -1.10 -18.16
C SER A 227 -8.21 -2.58 -18.09
N GLY A 228 -8.38 -3.34 -19.17
CA GLY A 228 -7.92 -4.72 -19.27
C GLY A 228 -6.40 -4.85 -19.12
N LEU A 229 -5.66 -4.00 -19.83
CA LEU A 229 -4.20 -3.94 -19.76
C LEU A 229 -3.73 -3.55 -18.35
N PHE A 230 -4.41 -2.58 -17.73
CA PHE A 230 -4.14 -2.17 -16.35
C PHE A 230 -4.25 -3.34 -15.38
N PHE A 231 -5.31 -4.15 -15.43
CA PHE A 231 -5.48 -5.31 -14.55
C PHE A 231 -4.39 -6.36 -14.75
N ILE A 232 -4.02 -6.64 -16.01
CA ILE A 232 -2.93 -7.58 -16.35
C ILE A 232 -1.61 -7.10 -15.75
N ILE A 233 -1.27 -5.83 -15.91
CA ILE A 233 -0.03 -5.25 -15.40
C ILE A 233 -0.01 -5.27 -13.86
N CYS A 234 -1.12 -4.92 -13.21
CA CYS A 234 -1.23 -5.01 -11.75
C CYS A 234 -1.00 -6.45 -11.26
N ALA A 235 -1.61 -7.44 -11.91
CA ALA A 235 -1.43 -8.85 -11.56
C ALA A 235 0.02 -9.31 -11.75
N LEU A 236 0.66 -8.94 -12.84
CA LEU A 236 2.08 -9.23 -13.10
C LEU A 236 2.99 -8.61 -12.03
N TYR A 237 2.79 -7.34 -11.68
CA TYR A 237 3.55 -6.69 -10.63
C TYR A 237 3.39 -7.38 -9.27
N LEU A 238 2.16 -7.69 -8.87
CA LEU A 238 1.91 -8.38 -7.61
C LEU A 238 2.64 -9.73 -7.54
N VAL A 239 2.58 -10.52 -8.61
CA VAL A 239 3.27 -11.82 -8.68
C VAL A 239 4.79 -11.62 -8.63
N LEU A 240 5.35 -10.77 -9.49
CA LEU A 240 6.79 -10.56 -9.61
C LEU A 240 7.39 -9.96 -8.33
N LEU A 241 6.77 -8.93 -7.75
CA LEU A 241 7.28 -8.27 -6.55
C LEU A 241 7.18 -9.17 -5.31
N CYS A 242 6.09 -9.92 -5.14
CA CYS A 242 5.97 -10.89 -4.07
C CYS A 242 6.98 -12.03 -4.22
N TRP A 243 7.15 -12.56 -5.44
CA TRP A 243 8.13 -13.62 -5.70
C TRP A 243 9.56 -13.13 -5.42
N THR A 244 9.93 -11.96 -5.92
CA THR A 244 11.23 -11.33 -5.66
C THR A 244 11.46 -11.13 -4.17
N GLY A 245 10.45 -10.62 -3.44
CA GLY A 245 10.55 -10.42 -1.99
C GLY A 245 10.78 -11.72 -1.22
N ILE A 246 10.09 -12.80 -1.60
CA ILE A 246 10.30 -14.13 -1.01
C ILE A 246 11.72 -14.63 -1.31
N CYS A 247 12.22 -14.45 -2.54
CA CYS A 247 13.58 -14.85 -2.92
C CYS A 247 14.64 -14.10 -2.11
N VAL A 248 14.46 -12.79 -1.95
CA VAL A 248 15.32 -11.92 -1.13
C VAL A 248 15.37 -12.41 0.32
N CYS A 249 14.22 -12.69 0.92
CA CYS A 249 14.15 -13.20 2.30
C CYS A 249 14.77 -14.61 2.44
N ARG A 250 14.64 -15.48 1.44
CA ARG A 250 15.30 -16.79 1.40
C ARG A 250 16.83 -16.64 1.36
N GLY A 251 17.35 -15.69 0.57
CA GLY A 251 18.77 -15.38 0.54
C GLY A 251 19.32 -14.94 1.90
N THR A 252 18.58 -14.07 2.60
CA THR A 252 18.93 -13.62 3.96
C THR A 252 18.98 -14.81 4.96
N ARG A 253 17.98 -15.71 4.90
CA ARG A 253 17.97 -16.92 5.74
C ARG A 253 19.17 -17.82 5.52
N ARG A 254 19.60 -18.02 4.27
CA ARG A 254 20.78 -18.81 3.94
C ARG A 254 22.07 -18.21 4.52
N LYS A 255 22.21 -16.88 4.48
CA LYS A 255 23.35 -16.16 5.05
C LYS A 255 23.40 -16.29 6.58
N ALA A 256 22.24 -16.11 7.26
CA ALA A 256 22.15 -16.27 8.71
C ALA A 256 22.61 -17.68 9.15
N ARG A 257 22.11 -18.75 8.51
CA ARG A 257 22.50 -20.12 8.83
C ARG A 257 23.98 -20.45 8.60
N LYS A 258 24.64 -19.75 7.66
CA LYS A 258 26.09 -19.93 7.43
C LYS A 258 26.95 -19.18 8.46
N ALA A 259 26.40 -18.15 9.12
CA ALA A 259 27.09 -17.44 10.17
C ALA A 259 27.01 -18.14 11.53
N ASP A 260 26.04 -19.04 11.69
CA ASP A 260 25.80 -19.83 12.93
C ASP A 260 26.45 -21.21 12.85
N ALA A 261 27.04 -21.60 11.70
CA ALA A 261 27.76 -22.89 11.47
C ALA A 261 29.27 -22.68 11.43
#